data_cea5fb54f2e06d2197b4128b1b901db0
#
_entry.id   cea5fb54f2e06d2197b4128b1b901db0
#
_cell.length_a   1.000
_cell.length_b   1.000
_cell.length_c   1.000
_cell.angle_alpha   90.00
_cell.angle_beta   90.00
_cell.angle_gamma   90.00
#
_symmetry.space_group_name_H-M   'P 1'
#
loop_
_entity.id
_entity.type
_entity.pdbx_description
1 polymer ?
#
loop_
_entity_poly.entity_id
_entity_poly.type
_entity_poly.pdbx_seq_one_letter_code
_entity_poly.pdbx_strand_id
1 'polypeptide(L)'
;HIENLCCGLSFENYDDVHERAVKDLHDALMQASQNGKYPIVIDHSACFNHAFKHMPDLEINDISEFLCKYVVPHLDIEKCDERVIVHKQCKIKSLNKSQYIEDLARLCTDHVFNIKSFACDGFAGQKGFFTPELNKCATKDLAAEIAEYGATLGVSSSSTCEIGLGESGGIPFVGVAFLLDRCSKAKK
;
A
#
# COMPACT_ATOMS: atom_id res chain seq x y z
N HIS A 1 -15.51 -9.61 -2.15
CA HIS A 1 -14.31 -10.22 -1.58
C HIS A 1 -14.03 -11.54 -2.28
N ILE A 2 -12.78 -11.78 -2.71
CA ILE A 2 -12.34 -13.01 -3.38
C ILE A 2 -11.38 -13.73 -2.44
N GLU A 3 -11.63 -15.00 -2.17
CA GLU A 3 -10.86 -15.83 -1.26
C GLU A 3 -10.13 -16.95 -2.00
N ASN A 4 -9.04 -17.43 -1.41
CA ASN A 4 -8.30 -18.61 -1.85
C ASN A 4 -7.65 -18.51 -3.26
N LEU A 5 -7.45 -17.28 -3.76
CA LEU A 5 -6.74 -17.02 -5.01
C LEU A 5 -5.46 -16.21 -4.77
N CYS A 6 -4.49 -16.39 -5.64
CA CYS A 6 -3.19 -15.72 -5.60
C CYS A 6 -2.98 -14.92 -6.88
N CYS A 7 -2.32 -13.75 -6.77
CA CYS A 7 -1.97 -12.95 -7.94
C CYS A 7 -0.88 -13.57 -8.85
N GLY A 8 -0.26 -14.66 -8.42
CA GLY A 8 0.78 -15.34 -9.19
C GLY A 8 2.22 -14.89 -8.93
N LEU A 9 2.44 -13.74 -8.27
CA LEU A 9 3.78 -13.16 -8.08
C LEU A 9 4.79 -14.13 -7.46
N SER A 10 4.37 -14.93 -6.49
CA SER A 10 5.26 -15.91 -5.82
C SER A 10 5.67 -17.07 -6.74
N PHE A 11 5.01 -17.22 -7.87
CA PHE A 11 5.22 -18.30 -8.84
C PHE A 11 5.78 -17.79 -10.18
N GLU A 12 6.27 -16.54 -10.23
CA GLU A 12 6.74 -15.88 -11.46
C GLU A 12 7.83 -16.66 -12.22
N ASN A 13 8.54 -17.55 -11.53
CA ASN A 13 9.57 -18.44 -12.13
C ASN A 13 9.04 -19.86 -12.47
N TYR A 14 7.74 -20.10 -12.37
CA TYR A 14 7.10 -21.41 -12.61
C TYR A 14 5.94 -21.21 -13.58
N ASP A 15 6.22 -21.19 -14.88
CA ASP A 15 5.32 -20.73 -15.95
C ASP A 15 3.90 -21.29 -15.84
N ASP A 16 3.73 -22.61 -15.80
CA ASP A 16 2.40 -23.25 -15.74
C ASP A 16 1.60 -22.87 -14.50
N VAL A 17 2.27 -22.73 -13.35
CA VAL A 17 1.63 -22.36 -12.07
C VAL A 17 1.29 -20.89 -12.05
N HIS A 18 2.20 -20.07 -12.55
CA HIS A 18 2.02 -18.63 -12.67
C HIS A 18 0.85 -18.29 -13.59
N GLU A 19 0.84 -18.81 -14.82
CA GLU A 19 -0.22 -18.56 -15.79
C GLU A 19 -1.60 -18.95 -15.25
N ARG A 20 -1.69 -20.12 -14.58
CA ARG A 20 -2.93 -20.58 -13.95
C ARG A 20 -3.38 -19.65 -12.86
N ALA A 21 -2.48 -19.25 -11.96
CA ALA A 21 -2.81 -18.33 -10.86
C ALA A 21 -3.33 -16.98 -11.38
N VAL A 22 -2.65 -16.42 -12.39
CA VAL A 22 -3.06 -15.17 -13.06
C VAL A 22 -4.43 -15.32 -13.69
N LYS A 23 -4.65 -16.41 -14.45
CA LYS A 23 -5.93 -16.69 -15.12
C LYS A 23 -7.07 -16.86 -14.13
N ASP A 24 -6.89 -17.67 -13.09
CA ASP A 24 -7.92 -17.96 -12.10
C ASP A 24 -8.33 -16.68 -11.35
N LEU A 25 -7.35 -15.83 -11.00
CA LEU A 25 -7.63 -14.53 -10.38
C LEU A 25 -8.34 -13.57 -11.36
N HIS A 26 -7.88 -13.50 -12.62
CA HIS A 26 -8.50 -12.67 -13.65
C HIS A 26 -9.97 -13.02 -13.84
N ASP A 27 -10.29 -14.31 -14.04
CA ASP A 27 -11.66 -14.80 -14.26
C ASP A 27 -12.55 -14.46 -13.05
N ALA A 28 -12.05 -14.64 -11.84
CA ALA A 28 -12.76 -14.30 -10.61
C ALA A 28 -13.00 -12.78 -10.46
N LEU A 29 -12.02 -11.96 -10.81
CA LEU A 29 -12.15 -10.50 -10.79
C LEU A 29 -13.14 -10.01 -11.85
N MET A 30 -13.12 -10.57 -13.05
CA MET A 30 -14.11 -10.29 -14.10
C MET A 30 -15.52 -10.60 -13.63
N GLN A 31 -15.73 -11.77 -13.05
CA GLN A 31 -17.02 -12.16 -12.51
C GLN A 31 -17.48 -11.23 -11.36
N ALA A 32 -16.60 -10.97 -10.38
CA ALA A 32 -16.91 -10.15 -9.22
C ALA A 32 -17.17 -8.68 -9.58
N SER A 33 -16.45 -8.14 -10.56
CA SER A 33 -16.66 -6.77 -11.06
C SER A 33 -17.85 -6.64 -12.01
N GLN A 34 -18.56 -7.73 -12.31
CA GLN A 34 -19.62 -7.77 -13.33
C GLN A 34 -19.11 -7.28 -14.69
N ASN A 35 -18.03 -7.90 -15.16
CA ASN A 35 -17.34 -7.57 -16.42
C ASN A 35 -16.86 -6.10 -16.46
N GLY A 36 -16.24 -5.64 -15.38
CA GLY A 36 -15.66 -4.28 -15.29
C GLY A 36 -16.65 -3.17 -14.96
N LYS A 37 -17.91 -3.52 -14.62
CA LYS A 37 -18.91 -2.53 -14.17
C LYS A 37 -18.52 -1.85 -12.86
N TYR A 38 -17.87 -2.58 -11.97
CA TYR A 38 -17.40 -2.09 -10.68
C TYR A 38 -15.88 -2.03 -10.64
N PRO A 39 -15.28 -0.96 -10.07
CA PRO A 39 -13.85 -0.86 -9.95
C PRO A 39 -13.31 -1.94 -8.99
N ILE A 40 -12.13 -2.44 -9.31
CA ILE A 40 -11.42 -3.45 -8.51
C ILE A 40 -10.40 -2.74 -7.63
N VAL A 41 -10.31 -3.13 -6.36
CA VAL A 41 -9.26 -2.66 -5.44
C VAL A 41 -8.43 -3.85 -4.95
N ILE A 42 -7.12 -3.67 -4.95
CA ILE A 42 -6.16 -4.59 -4.33
C ILE A 42 -5.38 -3.82 -3.27
N ASP A 43 -5.53 -4.22 -2.01
CA ASP A 43 -4.99 -3.53 -0.83
C ASP A 43 -3.53 -3.89 -0.49
N HIS A 44 -2.92 -4.78 -1.27
CA HIS A 44 -1.51 -5.14 -1.13
C HIS A 44 -0.75 -4.76 -2.40
N SER A 45 0.15 -3.80 -2.29
CA SER A 45 0.80 -3.16 -3.44
C SER A 45 1.68 -4.09 -4.30
N ALA A 46 2.25 -5.16 -3.75
CA ALA A 46 2.99 -6.14 -4.56
C ALA A 46 2.02 -6.96 -5.44
N CYS A 47 0.88 -7.38 -4.88
CA CYS A 47 -0.19 -8.07 -5.63
C CYS A 47 -0.84 -7.12 -6.65
N PHE A 48 -1.10 -5.86 -6.26
CA PHE A 48 -1.60 -4.85 -7.17
C PHE A 48 -0.65 -4.64 -8.37
N ASN A 49 0.65 -4.42 -8.12
CA ASN A 49 1.63 -4.22 -9.19
C ASN A 49 1.68 -5.40 -10.16
N HIS A 50 1.58 -6.63 -9.64
CA HIS A 50 1.58 -7.84 -10.46
C HIS A 50 0.31 -7.96 -11.28
N ALA A 51 -0.86 -7.86 -10.65
CA ALA A 51 -2.15 -7.93 -11.33
C ALA A 51 -2.31 -6.82 -12.39
N PHE A 52 -1.90 -5.58 -12.07
CA PHE A 52 -1.94 -4.45 -13.00
C PHE A 52 -1.15 -4.70 -14.30
N LYS A 53 -0.02 -5.43 -14.21
CA LYS A 53 0.80 -5.76 -15.39
C LYS A 53 0.25 -6.92 -16.20
N HIS A 54 -0.35 -7.91 -15.55
CA HIS A 54 -0.78 -9.14 -16.20
C HIS A 54 -2.28 -9.17 -16.58
N MET A 55 -3.06 -8.17 -16.12
CA MET A 55 -4.50 -8.04 -16.37
C MET A 55 -4.83 -6.62 -16.88
N PRO A 56 -4.28 -6.22 -18.04
CA PRO A 56 -4.39 -4.82 -18.52
C PRO A 56 -5.81 -4.43 -18.98
N ASP A 57 -6.68 -5.41 -19.15
CA ASP A 57 -8.10 -5.26 -19.52
C ASP A 57 -9.01 -4.97 -18.33
N LEU A 58 -8.48 -5.06 -17.09
CA LEU A 58 -9.22 -4.76 -15.87
C LEU A 58 -8.87 -3.39 -15.30
N GLU A 59 -9.88 -2.66 -14.84
CA GLU A 59 -9.65 -1.44 -14.05
C GLU A 59 -9.30 -1.80 -12.60
N ILE A 60 -8.01 -2.02 -12.35
CA ILE A 60 -7.48 -2.35 -11.03
C ILE A 60 -6.85 -1.10 -10.41
N ASN A 61 -7.25 -0.80 -9.18
CA ASN A 61 -6.72 0.31 -8.40
C ASN A 61 -5.97 -0.23 -7.18
N ASP A 62 -4.88 0.43 -6.78
CA ASP A 62 -4.33 0.22 -5.45
C ASP A 62 -5.23 0.90 -4.41
N ILE A 63 -5.08 0.52 -3.14
CA ILE A 63 -5.94 1.05 -2.08
C ILE A 63 -5.89 2.59 -2.00
N SER A 64 -4.73 3.21 -2.17
CA SER A 64 -4.59 4.67 -2.08
C SER A 64 -5.28 5.37 -3.24
N GLU A 65 -5.10 4.86 -4.46
CA GLU A 65 -5.78 5.35 -5.65
C GLU A 65 -7.30 5.19 -5.54
N PHE A 66 -7.75 4.01 -5.10
CA PHE A 66 -9.18 3.72 -4.91
C PHE A 66 -9.82 4.68 -3.89
N LEU A 67 -9.17 4.89 -2.75
CA LEU A 67 -9.66 5.81 -1.73
C LEU A 67 -9.80 7.23 -2.29
N CYS A 68 -8.78 7.72 -3.01
CA CYS A 68 -8.83 9.06 -3.62
C CYS A 68 -9.98 9.21 -4.62
N LYS A 69 -10.16 8.22 -5.50
CA LYS A 69 -11.13 8.30 -6.60
C LYS A 69 -12.57 8.08 -6.15
N TYR A 70 -12.80 7.08 -5.31
CA TYR A 70 -14.14 6.56 -5.06
C TYR A 70 -14.65 6.78 -3.63
N VAL A 71 -13.78 7.09 -2.67
CA VAL A 71 -14.17 7.22 -1.26
C VAL A 71 -14.13 8.67 -0.79
N VAL A 72 -12.99 9.34 -0.98
CA VAL A 72 -12.79 10.75 -0.56
C VAL A 72 -13.92 11.71 -1.01
N PRO A 73 -14.49 11.59 -2.25
CA PRO A 73 -15.59 12.48 -2.65
C PRO A 73 -16.84 12.38 -1.77
N HIS A 74 -17.00 11.29 -1.03
CA HIS A 74 -18.16 11.03 -0.16
C HIS A 74 -17.87 11.24 1.33
N LEU A 75 -16.69 11.78 1.67
CA LEU A 75 -16.27 12.01 3.05
C LEU A 75 -16.16 13.51 3.37
N ASP A 76 -16.60 13.86 4.57
CA ASP A 76 -16.20 15.09 5.24
C ASP A 76 -14.96 14.80 6.05
N ILE A 77 -13.85 15.49 5.75
CA ILE A 77 -12.54 15.24 6.35
C ILE A 77 -12.19 16.40 7.28
N GLU A 78 -11.85 16.06 8.52
CA GLU A 78 -11.36 16.98 9.54
C GLU A 78 -9.91 16.64 9.87
N LYS A 79 -9.00 17.60 9.68
CA LYS A 79 -7.57 17.39 9.91
C LYS A 79 -7.26 17.17 11.38
N CYS A 80 -6.33 16.26 11.64
CA CYS A 80 -5.75 15.99 12.95
C CYS A 80 -4.34 16.62 13.08
N ASP A 81 -3.84 16.69 14.30
CA ASP A 81 -2.49 17.23 14.60
C ASP A 81 -1.37 16.16 14.52
N GLU A 82 -1.67 14.97 13.98
CA GLU A 82 -0.68 13.91 13.83
C GLU A 82 0.46 14.34 12.90
N ARG A 83 1.69 14.04 13.30
CA ARG A 83 2.89 14.23 12.47
C ARG A 83 3.17 12.93 11.74
N VAL A 84 2.78 12.88 10.48
CA VAL A 84 2.74 11.67 9.68
C VAL A 84 3.97 11.55 8.78
N ILE A 85 4.66 10.39 8.84
CA ILE A 85 5.69 10.03 7.89
C ILE A 85 5.16 9.01 6.88
N VAL A 86 5.33 9.29 5.59
CA VAL A 86 4.74 8.51 4.49
C VAL A 86 5.79 7.60 3.87
N HIS A 87 5.49 6.30 3.85
CA HIS A 87 6.25 5.32 3.08
C HIS A 87 5.66 5.15 1.68
N LYS A 88 6.32 5.74 0.69
CA LYS A 88 6.00 5.53 -0.73
C LYS A 88 6.61 4.23 -1.22
N GLN A 89 5.81 3.20 -1.26
CA GLN A 89 6.23 1.84 -1.58
C GLN A 89 6.92 1.70 -2.95
N CYS A 90 7.96 0.87 -3.03
CA CYS A 90 8.77 0.68 -4.24
C CYS A 90 7.94 0.17 -5.44
N LYS A 91 7.00 -0.76 -5.23
CA LYS A 91 6.14 -1.31 -6.31
C LYS A 91 5.13 -0.28 -6.83
N ILE A 92 4.65 0.63 -6.00
CA ILE A 92 3.75 1.72 -6.39
C ILE A 92 4.53 2.85 -7.07
N LYS A 93 5.75 3.16 -6.59
CA LYS A 93 6.67 4.10 -7.26
C LYS A 93 6.97 3.68 -8.70
N SER A 94 7.19 2.39 -8.95
CA SER A 94 7.49 1.88 -10.31
C SER A 94 6.34 2.07 -11.31
N LEU A 95 5.12 2.33 -10.84
CA LEU A 95 3.94 2.62 -11.64
C LEU A 95 3.57 4.12 -11.66
N ASN A 96 4.40 4.99 -11.08
CA ASN A 96 4.15 6.43 -10.93
C ASN A 96 2.82 6.76 -10.18
N LYS A 97 2.39 5.88 -9.27
CA LYS A 97 1.13 6.02 -8.51
C LYS A 97 1.35 6.41 -7.04
N SER A 98 2.58 6.63 -6.60
CA SER A 98 2.90 6.92 -5.19
C SER A 98 2.43 8.29 -4.68
N GLN A 99 1.87 9.13 -5.55
CA GLN A 99 1.31 10.42 -5.15
C GLN A 99 0.02 10.25 -4.33
N TYR A 100 -0.82 9.26 -4.65
CA TYR A 100 -2.10 9.07 -3.99
C TYR A 100 -2.00 8.87 -2.46
N ILE A 101 -1.01 8.12 -1.97
CA ILE A 101 -0.84 7.94 -0.52
C ILE A 101 -0.43 9.24 0.18
N GLU A 102 0.40 10.07 -0.47
CA GLU A 102 0.78 11.38 0.06
C GLU A 102 -0.41 12.34 0.07
N ASP A 103 -1.21 12.36 -1.01
CA ASP A 103 -2.41 13.20 -1.11
C ASP A 103 -3.41 12.86 -0.01
N LEU A 104 -3.65 11.56 0.26
CA LEU A 104 -4.50 11.11 1.37
C LEU A 104 -3.96 11.58 2.72
N ALA A 105 -2.67 11.44 2.97
CA ALA A 105 -2.06 11.91 4.21
C ALA A 105 -2.23 13.43 4.38
N ARG A 106 -2.06 14.22 3.30
CA ARG A 106 -2.24 15.67 3.31
C ARG A 106 -3.69 16.14 3.51
N LEU A 107 -4.66 15.30 3.14
CA LEU A 107 -6.05 15.56 3.49
C LEU A 107 -6.30 15.41 4.99
N CYS A 108 -5.56 14.52 5.66
CA CYS A 108 -5.75 14.18 7.05
C CYS A 108 -4.93 15.05 8.02
N THR A 109 -3.80 15.62 7.59
CA THR A 109 -2.93 16.47 8.44
C THR A 109 -2.11 17.44 7.61
N ASP A 110 -1.69 18.55 8.23
CA ASP A 110 -0.75 19.49 7.62
C ASP A 110 0.73 19.07 7.81
N HIS A 111 1.00 18.12 8.69
CA HIS A 111 2.33 17.67 9.07
C HIS A 111 2.69 16.36 8.36
N VAL A 112 2.93 16.42 7.05
CA VAL A 112 3.26 15.24 6.22
C VAL A 112 4.72 15.29 5.77
N PHE A 113 5.44 14.19 6.05
CA PHE A 113 6.83 14.00 5.67
C PHE A 113 6.97 12.72 4.84
N ASN A 114 7.87 12.72 3.86
CA ASN A 114 8.16 11.53 3.07
C ASN A 114 9.48 10.92 3.52
N ILE A 115 9.56 9.60 3.65
CA ILE A 115 10.80 8.89 3.93
C ILE A 115 11.78 9.11 2.77
N LYS A 116 13.02 9.48 3.09
CA LYS A 116 14.12 9.77 2.15
C LYS A 116 15.30 8.82 2.31
N SER A 117 15.47 8.24 3.50
CA SER A 117 16.65 7.44 3.87
C SER A 117 16.80 6.14 3.07
N PHE A 118 15.73 5.64 2.45
CA PHE A 118 15.79 4.43 1.61
C PHE A 118 14.75 4.45 0.48
N ALA A 119 15.01 3.62 -0.55
CA ALA A 119 14.07 3.43 -1.68
C ALA A 119 13.12 2.24 -1.47
N CYS A 120 13.57 1.21 -0.75
CA CYS A 120 12.83 0.00 -0.38
C CYS A 120 13.23 -0.41 1.03
N ASP A 121 12.25 -0.78 1.84
CA ASP A 121 12.44 -1.23 3.22
C ASP A 121 13.09 -2.61 3.35
N GLY A 122 13.27 -3.33 2.24
CA GLY A 122 13.92 -4.64 2.22
C GLY A 122 13.11 -5.78 2.85
N PHE A 123 11.85 -5.55 3.26
CA PHE A 123 11.04 -6.61 3.88
C PHE A 123 10.66 -7.72 2.89
N ALA A 124 10.41 -7.36 1.62
CA ALA A 124 10.19 -8.31 0.52
C ALA A 124 9.12 -9.38 0.79
N GLY A 125 7.95 -8.98 1.28
CA GLY A 125 6.84 -9.87 1.63
C GLY A 125 7.22 -10.83 2.78
N GLN A 126 7.05 -12.13 2.60
CA GLN A 126 7.36 -13.12 3.64
C GLN A 126 8.85 -13.24 3.99
N LYS A 127 9.76 -12.80 3.11
CA LYS A 127 11.21 -12.90 3.37
C LYS A 127 11.65 -12.14 4.61
N GLY A 128 11.01 -11.01 4.91
CA GLY A 128 11.32 -10.21 6.09
C GLY A 128 11.17 -10.96 7.41
N PHE A 129 10.29 -11.97 7.48
CA PHE A 129 10.16 -12.81 8.66
C PHE A 129 11.29 -13.84 8.82
N PHE A 130 11.94 -14.25 7.73
CA PHE A 130 13.02 -15.24 7.74
C PHE A 130 14.41 -14.62 7.67
N THR A 131 14.52 -13.41 7.12
CA THR A 131 15.78 -12.68 6.92
C THR A 131 15.62 -11.22 7.38
N PRO A 132 15.33 -10.98 8.68
CA PRO A 132 15.05 -9.62 9.21
C PRO A 132 16.22 -8.66 9.09
N GLU A 133 17.47 -9.17 8.96
CA GLU A 133 18.67 -8.38 8.74
C GLU A 133 18.62 -7.56 7.43
N LEU A 134 17.90 -8.01 6.41
CA LEU A 134 17.73 -7.24 5.17
C LEU A 134 16.93 -5.96 5.43
N ASN A 135 15.82 -6.08 6.14
CA ASN A 135 15.00 -4.94 6.53
C ASN A 135 15.79 -4.00 7.47
N LYS A 136 16.43 -4.52 8.52
CA LYS A 136 17.23 -3.73 9.46
C LYS A 136 18.34 -2.96 8.75
N CYS A 137 19.02 -3.59 7.78
CA CYS A 137 20.06 -2.94 6.99
C CYS A 137 19.49 -1.81 6.10
N ALA A 138 18.38 -2.08 5.41
CA ALA A 138 17.75 -1.12 4.51
C ALA A 138 17.20 0.10 5.26
N THR A 139 16.69 -0.08 6.47
CA THR A 139 15.99 0.94 7.26
C THR A 139 16.82 1.50 8.42
N LYS A 140 18.13 1.26 8.43
CA LYS A 140 19.06 1.65 9.53
C LYS A 140 18.97 3.11 9.96
N ASP A 141 18.65 4.01 9.03
CA ASP A 141 18.59 5.46 9.26
C ASP A 141 17.16 5.97 9.54
N LEU A 142 16.15 5.09 9.50
CA LEU A 142 14.74 5.46 9.63
C LEU A 142 14.40 6.08 10.99
N ALA A 143 14.89 5.51 12.08
CA ALA A 143 14.60 6.02 13.42
C ALA A 143 15.16 7.44 13.63
N ALA A 144 16.34 7.74 13.07
CA ALA A 144 16.91 9.08 13.09
C ALA A 144 16.08 10.07 12.25
N GLU A 145 15.64 9.66 11.08
CA GLU A 145 14.78 10.47 10.22
C GLU A 145 13.42 10.76 10.87
N ILE A 146 12.81 9.78 11.52
CA ILE A 146 11.56 9.93 12.29
C ILE A 146 11.76 10.94 13.42
N ALA A 147 12.86 10.83 14.17
CA ALA A 147 13.19 11.75 15.27
C ALA A 147 13.42 13.19 14.77
N GLU A 148 14.11 13.36 13.63
CA GLU A 148 14.35 14.66 13.00
C GLU A 148 13.02 15.37 12.65
N TYR A 149 12.06 14.63 12.05
CA TYR A 149 10.74 15.18 11.71
C TYR A 149 9.80 15.24 12.90
N GLY A 150 10.09 14.55 13.99
CA GLY A 150 9.20 14.39 15.14
C GLY A 150 7.91 13.66 14.75
N ALA A 151 8.00 12.69 13.82
CA ALA A 151 6.83 11.94 13.39
C ALA A 151 6.33 11.01 14.50
N THR A 152 5.00 10.93 14.64
CA THR A 152 4.31 10.12 15.65
C THR A 152 3.60 8.92 15.05
N LEU A 153 3.35 8.97 13.75
CA LEU A 153 2.64 7.93 12.99
C LEU A 153 3.28 7.75 11.61
N GLY A 154 3.49 6.52 11.20
CA GLY A 154 3.85 6.16 9.84
C GLY A 154 2.64 5.62 9.05
N VAL A 155 2.58 5.90 7.76
CA VAL A 155 1.57 5.30 6.86
C VAL A 155 2.21 4.62 5.67
N SER A 156 1.63 3.48 5.28
CA SER A 156 2.02 2.69 4.12
C SER A 156 0.79 2.13 3.41
N SER A 157 0.99 1.46 2.27
CA SER A 157 -0.05 0.70 1.54
C SER A 157 0.29 -0.80 1.45
N SER A 158 1.07 -1.31 2.42
CA SER A 158 1.42 -2.73 2.51
C SER A 158 1.69 -3.14 3.94
N SER A 159 0.91 -4.09 4.43
CA SER A 159 0.98 -4.60 5.80
C SER A 159 2.36 -5.16 6.16
N THR A 160 3.06 -5.82 5.24
CA THR A 160 4.40 -6.34 5.52
C THR A 160 5.44 -5.23 5.66
N CYS A 161 5.33 -4.16 4.87
CA CYS A 161 6.17 -2.97 5.06
C CYS A 161 5.82 -2.25 6.37
N GLU A 162 4.53 -2.15 6.74
CA GLU A 162 4.10 -1.55 8.02
C GLU A 162 4.76 -2.25 9.21
N ILE A 163 4.82 -3.58 9.21
CA ILE A 163 5.48 -4.37 10.25
C ILE A 163 6.97 -4.01 10.33
N GLY A 164 7.70 -4.14 9.23
CA GLY A 164 9.15 -3.90 9.21
C GLY A 164 9.54 -2.46 9.52
N LEU A 165 8.74 -1.49 9.07
CA LEU A 165 8.97 -0.06 9.34
C LEU A 165 8.61 0.29 10.79
N GLY A 166 7.58 -0.31 11.36
CA GLY A 166 7.22 -0.14 12.77
C GLY A 166 8.30 -0.64 13.70
N GLU A 167 8.86 -1.83 13.42
CA GLU A 167 9.96 -2.40 14.19
C GLU A 167 11.25 -1.56 14.09
N SER A 168 11.60 -1.09 12.89
CA SER A 168 12.82 -0.34 12.64
C SER A 168 12.71 1.13 13.04
N GLY A 169 11.53 1.73 12.92
CA GLY A 169 11.30 3.16 13.17
C GLY A 169 10.92 3.49 14.61
N GLY A 170 10.47 2.50 15.39
CA GLY A 170 10.06 2.69 16.78
C GLY A 170 8.76 3.49 16.98
N ILE A 171 7.99 3.70 15.90
CA ILE A 171 6.64 4.29 15.94
C ILE A 171 5.66 3.35 15.21
N PRO A 172 4.34 3.44 15.49
CA PRO A 172 3.37 2.65 14.72
C PRO A 172 3.36 3.06 13.24
N PHE A 173 3.35 2.06 12.36
CA PHE A 173 3.03 2.21 10.95
C PHE A 173 1.70 1.51 10.67
N VAL A 174 0.80 2.20 9.97
CA VAL A 174 -0.54 1.71 9.65
C VAL A 174 -0.88 1.92 8.18
N GLY A 175 -1.88 1.20 7.69
CA GLY A 175 -2.45 1.46 6.37
C GLY A 175 -3.05 2.87 6.28
N VAL A 176 -2.85 3.55 5.16
CA VAL A 176 -3.36 4.93 4.97
C VAL A 176 -4.88 5.04 5.13
N ALA A 177 -5.61 3.94 4.89
CA ALA A 177 -7.05 3.87 5.11
C ALA A 177 -7.45 4.10 6.57
N PHE A 178 -6.63 3.63 7.53
CA PHE A 178 -6.87 3.86 8.97
C PHE A 178 -6.68 5.33 9.35
N LEU A 179 -5.70 6.01 8.74
CA LEU A 179 -5.54 7.45 8.95
C LEU A 179 -6.75 8.21 8.41
N LEU A 180 -7.20 7.87 7.19
CA LEU A 180 -8.37 8.49 6.57
C LEU A 180 -9.65 8.27 7.41
N ASP A 181 -9.88 7.05 7.89
CA ASP A 181 -11.03 6.70 8.73
C ASP A 181 -11.08 7.54 10.01
N ARG A 182 -9.93 7.70 10.70
CA ARG A 182 -9.82 8.52 11.91
C ARG A 182 -10.13 10.00 11.70
N CYS A 183 -9.88 10.50 10.49
CA CYS A 183 -10.02 11.92 10.13
C CYS A 183 -11.30 12.21 9.36
N SER A 184 -12.20 11.24 9.16
CA SER A 184 -13.33 11.43 8.26
C SER A 184 -14.66 10.90 8.80
N LYS A 185 -15.74 11.42 8.20
CA LYS A 185 -17.12 10.96 8.41
C LYS A 185 -17.82 10.94 7.05
N ALA A 186 -18.78 10.02 6.88
CA ALA A 186 -19.60 10.03 5.68
C ALA A 186 -20.38 11.35 5.54
N LYS A 187 -20.37 11.91 4.34
CA LYS A 187 -21.24 13.06 4.03
C LYS A 187 -22.70 12.65 4.21
N LYS A 188 -23.46 13.55 4.81
CA LYS A 188 -24.92 13.37 4.98
C LYS A 188 -25.69 13.62 3.69
#